data_fa602d0c1e72114a4f1993354a1a7868
#
_entry.id   fa602d0c1e72114a4f1993354a1a7868
#
_cell.length_a   1.000
_cell.length_b   1.000
_cell.length_c   1.000
_cell.angle_alpha   90.00
_cell.angle_beta   90.00
_cell.angle_gamma   90.00
#
_symmetry.space_group_name_H-M   'P 1'
#
loop_
_entity.id
_entity.type
_entity.pdbx_description
1 polymer ?
#
loop_
_entity_poly.entity_id
_entity_poly.type
_entity_poly.pdbx_seq_one_letter_code
_entity_poly.pdbx_strand_id
1 'polypeptide(L)'
;MKTDKQLKAELKVKASQDPDSYYATSILKQEGFQRSSCTKCNLNFWAQDKTRTICGDSSCIGVFSVANNKLCKQQLSYLDVWNTFQTHFQKRNYQSIKRYPVVARWNPTVDFTIASIAAFQPFVVTGEIDPPAKRLVIPQFCLRFGDIDNIGITGSHCIGFVMVGQHQFVPKDEWNQEEAFQDIYDYLTKVIGLDKQELILHEDAWAGGGNFGPCMEFFSAGLELFNQVYMMY
;
A
#
# COMPACT_ATOMS: atom_id res chain seq x y z
N MET A 1 -19.11 15.00 -14.54
CA MET A 1 -18.31 13.80 -14.15
C MET A 1 -17.73 14.08 -12.77
N LYS A 2 -17.73 13.10 -11.86
CA LYS A 2 -17.13 13.29 -10.53
C LYS A 2 -15.62 13.33 -10.64
N THR A 3 -14.97 14.13 -9.81
CA THR A 3 -13.50 14.16 -9.71
C THR A 3 -13.00 12.96 -8.88
N ASP A 4 -11.74 12.55 -9.07
CA ASP A 4 -11.10 11.47 -8.28
C ASP A 4 -11.23 11.72 -6.77
N LYS A 5 -11.10 13.00 -6.33
CA LYS A 5 -11.27 13.40 -4.94
C LYS A 5 -12.69 13.12 -4.42
N GLN A 6 -13.71 13.36 -5.24
CA GLN A 6 -15.11 13.09 -4.86
C GLN A 6 -15.38 11.58 -4.81
N LEU A 7 -14.88 10.82 -5.81
CA LEU A 7 -15.01 9.36 -5.86
C LEU A 7 -14.33 8.71 -4.65
N LYS A 8 -13.10 9.13 -4.33
CA LYS A 8 -12.38 8.67 -3.14
C LYS A 8 -13.17 8.91 -1.85
N ALA A 9 -13.69 10.13 -1.66
CA ALA A 9 -14.41 10.50 -0.46
C ALA A 9 -15.71 9.70 -0.29
N GLU A 10 -16.50 9.54 -1.35
CA GLU A 10 -17.74 8.76 -1.33
C GLU A 10 -17.47 7.27 -1.04
N LEU A 11 -16.47 6.69 -1.71
CA LEU A 11 -16.12 5.29 -1.51
C LEU A 11 -15.60 5.03 -0.09
N LYS A 12 -14.80 5.94 0.45
CA LYS A 12 -14.29 5.84 1.83
C LYS A 12 -15.45 5.81 2.85
N VAL A 13 -16.45 6.68 2.70
CA VAL A 13 -17.62 6.67 3.56
C VAL A 13 -18.38 5.34 3.44
N LYS A 14 -18.64 4.89 2.21
CA LYS A 14 -19.36 3.65 1.94
C LYS A 14 -18.63 2.42 2.51
N ALA A 15 -17.32 2.31 2.26
CA ALA A 15 -16.50 1.21 2.75
C ALA A 15 -16.38 1.21 4.27
N SER A 16 -16.34 2.39 4.89
CA SER A 16 -16.32 2.53 6.36
C SER A 16 -17.61 2.09 7.04
N GLN A 17 -18.76 2.17 6.34
CA GLN A 17 -20.05 1.71 6.86
C GLN A 17 -20.20 0.19 6.84
N ASP A 18 -19.55 -0.48 5.88
CA ASP A 18 -19.56 -1.93 5.72
C ASP A 18 -18.15 -2.47 5.45
N PRO A 19 -17.24 -2.40 6.45
CA PRO A 19 -15.84 -2.75 6.26
C PRO A 19 -15.61 -4.20 5.84
N ASP A 20 -16.48 -5.12 6.25
CA ASP A 20 -16.35 -6.54 5.94
C ASP A 20 -16.55 -6.84 4.44
N SER A 21 -17.28 -5.99 3.71
CA SER A 21 -17.46 -6.11 2.27
C SER A 21 -16.33 -5.49 1.44
N TYR A 22 -15.49 -4.64 2.05
CA TYR A 22 -14.47 -3.87 1.33
C TYR A 22 -13.03 -4.18 1.73
N TYR A 23 -12.81 -4.73 2.93
CA TYR A 23 -11.48 -4.99 3.48
C TYR A 23 -11.34 -6.43 3.98
N ALA A 24 -10.12 -6.94 4.08
CA ALA A 24 -9.83 -8.28 4.59
C ALA A 24 -9.96 -8.36 6.13
N THR A 25 -11.12 -7.96 6.65
CA THR A 25 -11.35 -7.82 8.10
C THR A 25 -11.41 -9.16 8.83
N SER A 26 -11.72 -10.26 8.14
CA SER A 26 -11.70 -11.60 8.74
C SER A 26 -10.32 -11.97 9.26
N ILE A 27 -9.27 -11.71 8.45
CA ILE A 27 -7.88 -11.94 8.83
C ILE A 27 -7.49 -11.04 10.00
N LEU A 28 -7.85 -9.75 9.94
CA LEU A 28 -7.55 -8.82 11.03
C LEU A 28 -8.15 -9.26 12.35
N LYS A 29 -9.41 -9.69 12.35
CA LYS A 29 -10.11 -10.22 13.52
C LYS A 29 -9.45 -11.50 14.05
N GLN A 30 -9.09 -12.43 13.16
CA GLN A 30 -8.39 -13.68 13.52
C GLN A 30 -7.01 -13.41 14.12
N GLU A 31 -6.29 -12.42 13.63
CA GLU A 31 -4.99 -11.99 14.13
C GLU A 31 -5.09 -11.13 15.40
N GLY A 32 -6.28 -10.84 15.90
CA GLY A 32 -6.52 -10.12 17.15
C GLY A 32 -6.55 -8.60 17.03
N PHE A 33 -6.58 -8.06 15.81
CA PHE A 33 -6.78 -6.63 15.60
C PHE A 33 -8.21 -6.21 15.93
N GLN A 34 -8.34 -5.00 16.45
CA GLN A 34 -9.62 -4.37 16.75
C GLN A 34 -9.74 -3.06 15.99
N ARG A 35 -10.94 -2.78 15.51
CA ARG A 35 -11.28 -1.54 14.82
C ARG A 35 -11.54 -0.41 15.81
N SER A 36 -10.93 0.74 15.56
CA SER A 36 -11.10 1.97 16.33
C SER A 36 -11.13 3.18 15.40
N SER A 37 -11.65 4.30 15.88
CA SER A 37 -11.60 5.59 15.18
C SER A 37 -10.58 6.51 15.83
N CYS A 38 -9.75 7.16 15.02
CA CYS A 38 -8.74 8.09 15.50
C CYS A 38 -9.39 9.33 16.10
N THR A 39 -9.02 9.68 17.33
CA THR A 39 -9.55 10.85 18.02
C THR A 39 -9.10 12.20 17.44
N LYS A 40 -8.07 12.19 16.57
CA LYS A 40 -7.56 13.41 15.91
C LYS A 40 -8.13 13.63 14.51
N CYS A 41 -8.19 12.58 13.68
CA CYS A 41 -8.60 12.72 12.27
C CYS A 41 -9.88 11.96 11.90
N ASN A 42 -10.47 11.22 12.84
CA ASN A 42 -11.67 10.39 12.66
C ASN A 42 -11.51 9.25 11.64
N LEU A 43 -10.26 8.95 11.19
CA LEU A 43 -9.98 7.80 10.35
C LEU A 43 -10.21 6.50 11.13
N ASN A 44 -10.84 5.50 10.50
CA ASN A 44 -10.93 4.16 11.08
C ASN A 44 -9.64 3.39 10.83
N PHE A 45 -9.17 2.73 11.88
CA PHE A 45 -7.95 1.93 11.84
C PHE A 45 -8.10 0.66 12.66
N TRP A 46 -7.20 -0.29 12.43
CA TRP A 46 -7.11 -1.56 13.13
C TRP A 46 -5.77 -1.66 13.83
N ALA A 47 -5.77 -2.08 15.09
CA ALA A 47 -4.58 -2.30 15.91
C ALA A 47 -4.82 -3.47 16.88
N GLN A 48 -3.75 -4.15 17.28
CA GLN A 48 -3.82 -5.16 18.36
C GLN A 48 -3.89 -4.50 19.74
N ASP A 49 -3.26 -3.33 19.91
CA ASP A 49 -3.36 -2.55 21.14
C ASP A 49 -4.76 -1.92 21.26
N LYS A 50 -5.57 -2.49 22.14
CA LYS A 50 -6.96 -2.06 22.41
C LYS A 50 -7.06 -0.67 23.06
N THR A 51 -5.98 -0.18 23.62
CA THR A 51 -5.94 1.14 24.26
C THR A 51 -5.60 2.27 23.30
N ARG A 52 -5.23 1.93 22.06
CA ARG A 52 -4.83 2.88 21.05
C ARG A 52 -6.03 3.71 20.59
N THR A 53 -5.93 5.03 20.75
CA THR A 53 -6.95 6.02 20.34
C THR A 53 -6.53 6.87 19.15
N ILE A 54 -5.29 6.75 18.69
CA ILE A 54 -4.69 7.54 17.61
C ILE A 54 -4.19 6.58 16.53
N CYS A 55 -4.49 6.87 15.26
CA CYS A 55 -4.00 6.11 14.12
C CYS A 55 -2.48 6.25 13.95
N GLY A 56 -1.91 5.47 13.02
CA GLY A 56 -0.47 5.43 12.78
C GLY A 56 0.09 6.56 11.92
N ASP A 57 -0.75 7.48 11.43
CA ASP A 57 -0.31 8.56 10.57
C ASP A 57 0.56 9.57 11.33
N SER A 58 1.65 10.02 10.68
CA SER A 58 2.61 10.96 11.28
C SER A 58 1.98 12.30 11.69
N SER A 59 0.97 12.77 10.96
CA SER A 59 0.24 14.00 11.29
C SER A 59 -0.56 13.85 12.59
N CYS A 60 -0.98 12.64 12.94
CA CYS A 60 -1.72 12.34 14.15
C CYS A 60 -0.80 12.05 15.34
N ILE A 61 0.29 11.31 15.15
CA ILE A 61 1.24 10.98 16.24
C ILE A 61 2.23 12.10 16.53
N GLY A 62 2.41 13.05 15.63
CA GLY A 62 3.12 14.31 15.86
C GLY A 62 4.61 14.28 15.55
N VAL A 63 5.28 13.15 15.57
CA VAL A 63 6.70 13.06 15.21
C VAL A 63 6.98 11.70 14.59
N PHE A 64 7.68 11.71 13.46
CA PHE A 64 8.28 10.54 12.87
C PHE A 64 9.80 10.58 13.06
N SER A 65 10.38 9.53 13.61
CA SER A 65 11.83 9.40 13.72
C SER A 65 12.28 8.05 13.16
N VAL A 66 12.66 8.03 11.89
CA VAL A 66 13.27 6.85 11.25
C VAL A 66 14.58 6.48 11.94
N ALA A 67 15.35 7.47 12.37
CA ALA A 67 16.71 7.29 12.85
C ALA A 67 16.80 6.45 14.14
N ASN A 68 15.75 6.46 14.96
CA ASN A 68 15.75 5.84 16.29
C ASN A 68 14.83 4.62 16.42
N ASN A 69 14.08 4.27 15.38
CA ASN A 69 13.12 3.17 15.41
C ASN A 69 13.64 1.95 14.64
N LYS A 70 13.86 0.85 15.34
CA LYS A 70 14.04 -0.45 14.70
C LYS A 70 12.66 -1.00 14.33
N LEU A 71 12.21 -0.71 13.12
CA LEU A 71 10.93 -1.23 12.61
C LEU A 71 10.98 -2.76 12.40
N CYS A 72 12.14 -3.31 12.15
CA CYS A 72 12.33 -4.72 11.83
C CYS A 72 13.24 -5.39 12.85
N LYS A 73 13.02 -6.68 13.13
CA LYS A 73 13.91 -7.49 13.96
C LYS A 73 15.29 -7.69 13.31
N GLN A 74 15.35 -7.64 11.98
CA GLN A 74 16.57 -7.83 11.19
C GLN A 74 17.04 -6.50 10.61
N GLN A 75 18.35 -6.33 10.52
CA GLN A 75 18.94 -5.24 9.74
C GLN A 75 19.01 -5.69 8.27
N LEU A 76 18.19 -5.08 7.43
CA LEU A 76 18.10 -5.37 6.01
C LEU A 76 18.76 -4.25 5.21
N SER A 77 19.60 -4.61 4.24
CA SER A 77 20.07 -3.67 3.24
C SER A 77 18.93 -3.36 2.24
N TYR A 78 19.12 -2.31 1.44
CA TYR A 78 18.21 -1.96 0.36
C TYR A 78 17.95 -3.14 -0.61
N LEU A 79 19.01 -3.90 -0.94
CA LEU A 79 18.88 -5.07 -1.82
C LEU A 79 18.21 -6.25 -1.13
N ASP A 80 18.41 -6.43 0.17
CA ASP A 80 17.80 -7.53 0.93
C ASP A 80 16.28 -7.37 0.99
N VAL A 81 15.77 -6.13 1.11
CA VAL A 81 14.32 -5.87 1.07
C VAL A 81 13.72 -6.37 -0.25
N TRP A 82 14.34 -6.05 -1.39
CA TRP A 82 13.85 -6.54 -2.68
C TRP A 82 14.01 -8.07 -2.82
N ASN A 83 15.16 -8.62 -2.47
CA ASN A 83 15.44 -10.04 -2.62
C ASN A 83 14.51 -10.90 -1.75
N THR A 84 14.23 -10.48 -0.53
CA THR A 84 13.28 -11.17 0.35
C THR A 84 11.86 -11.03 -0.13
N PHE A 85 11.47 -9.84 -0.65
CA PHE A 85 10.16 -9.58 -1.21
C PHE A 85 9.89 -10.49 -2.42
N GLN A 86 10.75 -10.43 -3.45
CA GLN A 86 10.56 -11.27 -4.63
C GLN A 86 10.55 -12.77 -4.28
N THR A 87 11.43 -13.23 -3.40
CA THR A 87 11.50 -14.64 -2.98
C THR A 87 10.22 -15.09 -2.28
N HIS A 88 9.68 -14.23 -1.40
CA HIS A 88 8.44 -14.50 -0.70
C HIS A 88 7.25 -14.64 -1.65
N PHE A 89 7.13 -13.71 -2.61
CA PHE A 89 6.03 -13.70 -3.57
C PHE A 89 6.17 -14.76 -4.68
N GLN A 90 7.39 -15.09 -5.11
CA GLN A 90 7.62 -16.19 -6.04
C GLN A 90 7.12 -17.55 -5.50
N LYS A 91 7.26 -17.80 -4.20
CA LYS A 91 6.69 -18.98 -3.53
C LYS A 91 5.15 -18.99 -3.51
N ARG A 92 4.52 -17.87 -3.86
CA ARG A 92 3.06 -17.65 -3.93
C ARG A 92 2.57 -17.44 -5.37
N ASN A 93 3.34 -17.97 -6.34
CA ASN A 93 3.03 -17.91 -7.78
C ASN A 93 2.99 -16.50 -8.38
N TYR A 94 3.74 -15.53 -7.81
CA TYR A 94 3.97 -14.25 -8.45
C TYR A 94 5.24 -14.31 -9.30
N GLN A 95 5.17 -13.74 -10.49
CA GLN A 95 6.32 -13.57 -11.36
C GLN A 95 7.07 -12.28 -10.99
N SER A 96 8.38 -12.37 -10.78
CA SER A 96 9.23 -11.18 -10.61
C SER A 96 9.58 -10.62 -11.99
N ILE A 97 9.31 -9.32 -12.18
CA ILE A 97 9.62 -8.62 -13.44
C ILE A 97 10.59 -7.46 -13.21
N LYS A 98 11.24 -7.02 -14.29
CA LYS A 98 12.12 -5.85 -14.26
C LYS A 98 11.29 -4.56 -14.17
N ARG A 99 11.88 -3.53 -13.55
CA ARG A 99 11.30 -2.18 -13.49
C ARG A 99 11.16 -1.55 -14.88
N TYR A 100 10.14 -0.73 -15.02
CA TYR A 100 9.96 0.14 -16.17
C TYR A 100 10.82 1.42 -16.03
N PRO A 101 11.08 2.14 -17.12
CA PRO A 101 11.74 3.44 -17.04
C PRO A 101 11.00 4.42 -16.14
N VAL A 102 11.72 5.28 -15.43
CA VAL A 102 11.09 6.29 -14.57
C VAL A 102 10.41 7.40 -15.37
N VAL A 103 10.92 7.72 -16.56
CA VAL A 103 10.23 8.62 -17.51
C VAL A 103 9.14 7.84 -18.21
N ALA A 104 7.89 8.16 -17.91
CA ALA A 104 6.71 7.38 -18.31
C ALA A 104 6.22 7.76 -19.73
N ARG A 105 7.06 7.61 -20.76
CA ARG A 105 6.74 8.00 -22.14
C ARG A 105 5.54 7.28 -22.76
N TRP A 106 5.15 6.14 -22.22
CA TRP A 106 3.96 5.37 -22.65
C TRP A 106 2.67 5.89 -22.01
N ASN A 107 2.75 6.67 -20.92
CA ASN A 107 1.60 7.13 -20.16
C ASN A 107 1.40 8.64 -20.37
N PRO A 108 0.36 9.05 -21.09
CA PRO A 108 0.10 10.47 -21.38
C PRO A 108 -0.40 11.27 -20.16
N THR A 109 -0.68 10.61 -19.04
CA THR A 109 -1.25 11.25 -17.84
C THR A 109 -0.21 11.69 -16.81
N VAL A 110 1.04 11.21 -16.93
CA VAL A 110 2.13 11.53 -16.02
C VAL A 110 3.48 11.62 -16.77
N ASP A 111 4.36 12.51 -16.33
CA ASP A 111 5.72 12.60 -16.88
C ASP A 111 6.65 11.53 -16.30
N PHE A 112 6.46 11.21 -15.03
CA PHE A 112 7.27 10.24 -14.28
C PHE A 112 6.44 9.14 -13.68
N THR A 113 7.03 7.97 -13.52
CA THR A 113 6.45 6.87 -12.74
C THR A 113 6.45 7.27 -11.26
N ILE A 114 5.26 7.52 -10.70
CA ILE A 114 5.07 7.99 -9.31
C ILE A 114 4.66 6.88 -8.35
N ALA A 115 4.27 5.73 -8.89
CA ALA A 115 3.91 4.51 -8.16
C ALA A 115 4.13 3.29 -9.04
N SER A 116 4.23 2.09 -8.47
CA SER A 116 4.44 0.87 -9.25
C SER A 116 3.31 0.56 -10.24
N ILE A 117 2.07 0.94 -9.92
CA ILE A 117 0.92 0.78 -10.82
C ILE A 117 1.03 1.64 -12.09
N ALA A 118 1.72 2.78 -12.03
CA ALA A 118 1.89 3.65 -13.17
C ALA A 118 2.66 2.98 -14.34
N ALA A 119 3.42 1.90 -14.05
CA ALA A 119 4.05 1.07 -15.07
C ALA A 119 3.03 0.38 -15.99
N PHE A 120 1.81 0.16 -15.50
CA PHE A 120 0.74 -0.59 -16.17
C PHE A 120 -0.40 0.32 -16.65
N GLN A 121 -0.38 1.59 -16.27
CA GLN A 121 -1.37 2.59 -16.70
C GLN A 121 -0.96 3.28 -18.00
N PRO A 122 -1.92 3.63 -18.88
CA PRO A 122 -3.33 3.23 -18.79
C PRO A 122 -3.61 1.84 -19.39
N PHE A 123 -2.81 1.37 -20.34
CA PHE A 123 -3.12 0.32 -21.30
C PHE A 123 -3.39 -1.07 -20.70
N VAL A 124 -2.63 -1.48 -19.67
CA VAL A 124 -2.90 -2.77 -19.01
C VAL A 124 -4.13 -2.67 -18.12
N VAL A 125 -4.29 -1.55 -17.43
CA VAL A 125 -5.44 -1.33 -16.52
C VAL A 125 -6.75 -1.21 -17.30
N THR A 126 -6.73 -0.64 -18.51
CA THR A 126 -7.90 -0.59 -19.41
C THR A 126 -8.17 -1.88 -20.15
N GLY A 127 -7.27 -2.86 -20.10
CA GLY A 127 -7.38 -4.11 -20.84
C GLY A 127 -7.02 -4.00 -22.32
N GLU A 128 -6.39 -2.91 -22.75
CA GLU A 128 -5.91 -2.74 -24.14
C GLU A 128 -4.66 -3.57 -24.44
N ILE A 129 -3.85 -3.82 -23.41
CA ILE A 129 -2.65 -4.65 -23.48
C ILE A 129 -2.67 -5.65 -22.33
N ASP A 130 -2.33 -6.90 -22.65
CA ASP A 130 -2.22 -7.95 -21.65
C ASP A 130 -1.12 -7.63 -20.62
N PRO A 131 -1.33 -7.94 -19.34
CA PRO A 131 -0.29 -7.81 -18.33
C PRO A 131 0.86 -8.79 -18.60
N PRO A 132 2.10 -8.44 -18.21
CA PRO A 132 3.24 -9.37 -18.37
C PRO A 132 3.07 -10.69 -17.61
N ALA A 133 2.25 -10.69 -16.56
CA ALA A 133 1.78 -11.87 -15.86
C ALA A 133 0.51 -11.54 -15.05
N LYS A 134 -0.37 -12.54 -14.80
CA LYS A 134 -1.58 -12.36 -13.97
C LYS A 134 -1.24 -11.93 -12.54
N ARG A 135 -0.18 -12.48 -11.96
CA ARG A 135 0.34 -12.13 -10.62
C ARG A 135 1.81 -11.79 -10.75
N LEU A 136 2.20 -10.60 -10.34
CA LEU A 136 3.59 -10.16 -10.46
C LEU A 136 4.05 -9.27 -9.33
N VAL A 137 5.38 -9.20 -9.16
CA VAL A 137 6.06 -8.23 -8.31
C VAL A 137 7.12 -7.46 -9.09
N ILE A 138 7.28 -6.18 -8.75
CA ILE A 138 8.16 -5.24 -9.46
C ILE A 138 8.88 -4.31 -8.49
N PRO A 139 10.20 -4.05 -8.64
CA PRO A 139 10.95 -3.04 -7.89
C PRO A 139 10.94 -1.71 -8.64
N GLN A 140 9.81 -1.00 -8.72
CA GLN A 140 9.66 0.19 -9.54
C GLN A 140 10.33 1.40 -8.92
N PHE A 141 11.27 2.02 -9.63
CA PHE A 141 11.83 3.32 -9.25
C PHE A 141 10.81 4.42 -9.56
N CYS A 142 10.53 5.25 -8.55
CA CYS A 142 9.53 6.30 -8.60
C CYS A 142 10.14 7.66 -8.32
N LEU A 143 9.57 8.71 -8.92
CA LEU A 143 9.87 10.11 -8.61
C LEU A 143 8.60 10.83 -8.20
N ARG A 144 8.67 11.57 -7.08
CA ARG A 144 7.59 12.43 -6.56
C ARG A 144 8.15 13.78 -6.17
N PHE A 145 7.48 14.86 -6.60
CA PHE A 145 7.90 16.24 -6.35
C PHE A 145 6.87 17.02 -5.53
N GLY A 146 5.74 16.40 -5.15
CA GLY A 146 4.63 17.09 -4.49
C GLY A 146 4.96 17.66 -3.11
N ASP A 147 5.86 17.01 -2.37
CA ASP A 147 6.21 17.38 -1.00
C ASP A 147 7.69 17.77 -0.86
N ILE A 148 8.23 18.47 -1.85
CA ILE A 148 9.65 18.79 -1.94
C ILE A 148 10.17 19.59 -0.74
N ASP A 149 9.33 20.46 -0.18
CA ASP A 149 9.67 21.30 0.98
C ASP A 149 9.80 20.49 2.28
N ASN A 150 9.27 19.26 2.30
CA ASN A 150 9.35 18.36 3.45
C ASN A 150 10.58 17.44 3.44
N ILE A 151 11.34 17.43 2.34
CA ILE A 151 12.52 16.57 2.17
C ILE A 151 13.64 17.02 3.10
N GLY A 152 14.21 16.06 3.84
CA GLY A 152 15.22 16.33 4.85
C GLY A 152 14.69 16.87 6.17
N ILE A 153 13.40 17.21 6.26
CA ILE A 153 12.74 17.71 7.48
C ILE A 153 12.01 16.58 8.20
N THR A 154 11.12 15.90 7.50
CA THR A 154 10.26 14.88 8.12
C THR A 154 10.93 13.51 8.27
N GLY A 155 11.98 13.23 7.48
CA GLY A 155 12.63 11.92 7.41
C GLY A 155 11.82 10.85 6.65
N SER A 156 10.59 11.15 6.25
CA SER A 156 9.69 10.24 5.52
C SER A 156 9.47 10.63 4.06
N HIS A 157 9.81 11.84 3.65
CA HIS A 157 9.65 12.33 2.29
C HIS A 157 10.94 12.19 1.49
N CYS A 158 10.84 11.56 0.31
CA CYS A 158 11.93 11.36 -0.65
C CYS A 158 11.48 11.75 -2.04
N ILE A 159 12.35 12.40 -2.83
CA ILE A 159 12.08 12.66 -4.26
C ILE A 159 12.13 11.36 -5.06
N GLY A 160 13.16 10.54 -4.83
CA GLY A 160 13.38 9.27 -5.52
C GLY A 160 13.40 8.11 -4.54
N PHE A 161 12.65 7.05 -4.86
CA PHE A 161 12.60 5.83 -4.05
C PHE A 161 12.22 4.63 -4.92
N VAL A 162 12.43 3.42 -4.41
CA VAL A 162 11.89 2.21 -5.04
C VAL A 162 10.64 1.77 -4.30
N MET A 163 9.55 1.69 -5.04
CA MET A 163 8.32 1.07 -4.58
C MET A 163 8.31 -0.40 -5.02
N VAL A 164 8.36 -1.32 -4.07
CA VAL A 164 8.09 -2.72 -4.37
C VAL A 164 6.58 -2.89 -4.58
N GLY A 165 6.20 -3.37 -5.75
CA GLY A 165 4.79 -3.53 -6.12
C GLY A 165 4.38 -5.01 -6.11
N GLN A 166 3.25 -5.30 -5.47
CA GLN A 166 2.49 -6.53 -5.60
C GLN A 166 1.28 -6.22 -6.49
N HIS A 167 1.18 -6.88 -7.63
CA HIS A 167 0.08 -6.66 -8.59
C HIS A 167 -0.59 -7.97 -8.97
N GLN A 168 -1.91 -7.93 -9.05
CA GLN A 168 -2.73 -9.01 -9.60
C GLN A 168 -3.67 -8.41 -10.65
N PHE A 169 -3.61 -8.95 -11.87
CA PHE A 169 -4.47 -8.62 -12.99
C PHE A 169 -5.30 -9.86 -13.31
N VAL A 170 -6.37 -10.04 -12.57
CA VAL A 170 -7.21 -11.23 -12.61
C VAL A 170 -8.69 -10.84 -12.77
N PRO A 171 -9.51 -11.68 -13.41
CA PRO A 171 -10.95 -11.49 -13.45
C PRO A 171 -11.54 -11.47 -12.03
N LYS A 172 -12.72 -10.87 -11.91
CA LYS A 172 -13.39 -10.72 -10.61
C LYS A 172 -13.67 -12.06 -9.90
N ASP A 173 -13.97 -13.11 -10.65
CA ASP A 173 -14.24 -14.44 -10.15
C ASP A 173 -12.98 -15.22 -9.73
N GLU A 174 -11.79 -14.80 -10.20
CA GLU A 174 -10.49 -15.32 -9.77
C GLU A 174 -9.89 -14.48 -8.61
N TRP A 175 -10.47 -13.31 -8.27
CA TRP A 175 -9.95 -12.40 -7.26
C TRP A 175 -10.23 -12.90 -5.84
N ASN A 176 -9.18 -12.99 -5.04
CA ASN A 176 -9.27 -13.28 -3.61
C ASN A 176 -8.54 -12.21 -2.80
N GLN A 177 -9.30 -11.29 -2.23
CA GLN A 177 -8.76 -10.17 -1.46
C GLN A 177 -8.06 -10.63 -0.19
N GLU A 178 -8.58 -11.64 0.49
CA GLU A 178 -7.97 -12.16 1.71
C GLU A 178 -6.63 -12.83 1.43
N GLU A 179 -6.53 -13.61 0.35
CA GLU A 179 -5.25 -14.18 -0.09
C GLU A 179 -4.22 -13.10 -0.38
N ALA A 180 -4.61 -12.08 -1.15
CA ALA A 180 -3.72 -10.97 -1.50
C ALA A 180 -3.26 -10.17 -0.27
N PHE A 181 -4.16 -9.97 0.69
CA PHE A 181 -3.85 -9.32 1.97
C PHE A 181 -2.91 -10.20 2.82
N GLN A 182 -3.21 -11.50 2.93
CA GLN A 182 -2.40 -12.44 3.70
C GLN A 182 -0.96 -12.50 3.16
N ASP A 183 -0.79 -12.44 1.85
CA ASP A 183 0.52 -12.49 1.21
C ASP A 183 1.42 -11.34 1.68
N ILE A 184 0.92 -10.09 1.70
CA ILE A 184 1.71 -8.94 2.17
C ILE A 184 1.82 -8.90 3.69
N TYR A 185 0.76 -9.27 4.41
CA TYR A 185 0.79 -9.36 5.86
C TYR A 185 1.84 -10.35 6.36
N ASP A 186 1.93 -11.51 5.74
CA ASP A 186 2.96 -12.52 6.03
C ASP A 186 4.37 -12.02 5.71
N TYR A 187 4.53 -11.29 4.61
CA TYR A 187 5.82 -10.68 4.30
C TYR A 187 6.26 -9.72 5.41
N LEU A 188 5.40 -8.80 5.78
CA LEU A 188 5.72 -7.81 6.80
C LEU A 188 5.98 -8.43 8.19
N THR A 189 5.15 -9.37 8.61
CA THR A 189 5.21 -9.92 9.97
C THR A 189 6.16 -11.10 10.12
N LYS A 190 6.26 -11.99 9.11
CA LYS A 190 7.04 -13.24 9.19
C LYS A 190 8.41 -13.12 8.53
N VAL A 191 8.54 -12.35 7.42
CA VAL A 191 9.80 -12.22 6.68
C VAL A 191 10.60 -11.01 7.17
N ILE A 192 10.00 -9.83 7.16
CA ILE A 192 10.61 -8.59 7.70
C ILE A 192 10.67 -8.64 9.22
N GLY A 193 9.70 -9.27 9.86
CA GLY A 193 9.64 -9.42 11.31
C GLY A 193 9.18 -8.16 12.03
N LEU A 194 8.23 -7.42 11.42
CA LEU A 194 7.55 -6.34 12.11
C LEU A 194 6.79 -6.88 13.32
N ASP A 195 6.81 -6.12 14.41
CA ASP A 195 5.99 -6.43 15.56
C ASP A 195 4.51 -6.14 15.24
N LYS A 196 3.67 -7.15 15.40
CA LYS A 196 2.22 -7.01 15.17
C LYS A 196 1.58 -5.97 16.11
N GLN A 197 2.13 -5.77 17.30
CA GLN A 197 1.67 -4.75 18.25
C GLN A 197 1.91 -3.32 17.75
N GLU A 198 2.96 -3.13 16.92
CA GLU A 198 3.30 -1.85 16.34
C GLU A 198 2.66 -1.62 14.97
N LEU A 199 2.07 -2.67 14.38
CA LEU A 199 1.42 -2.59 13.08
C LEU A 199 0.01 -2.00 13.23
N ILE A 200 -0.27 -0.97 12.43
CA ILE A 200 -1.55 -0.28 12.36
C ILE A 200 -2.02 -0.31 10.91
N LEU A 201 -3.28 -0.66 10.71
CA LEU A 201 -3.86 -0.71 9.38
C LEU A 201 -4.98 0.33 9.26
N HIS A 202 -4.90 1.18 8.24
CA HIS A 202 -5.91 2.20 7.98
C HIS A 202 -6.89 1.75 6.90
N GLU A 203 -8.16 2.05 7.13
CA GLU A 203 -9.19 1.94 6.10
C GLU A 203 -9.18 3.22 5.27
N ASP A 204 -8.84 3.12 4.00
CA ASP A 204 -8.89 4.25 3.08
C ASP A 204 -9.47 3.84 1.72
N ALA A 205 -9.50 4.76 0.80
CA ALA A 205 -9.83 4.56 -0.60
C ALA A 205 -8.81 5.29 -1.47
N TRP A 206 -8.58 4.78 -2.65
CA TRP A 206 -7.69 5.38 -3.63
C TRP A 206 -8.45 5.64 -4.93
N ALA A 207 -8.11 6.74 -5.62
CA ALA A 207 -8.59 7.06 -6.95
C ALA A 207 -7.49 7.76 -7.74
N GLY A 208 -7.28 7.38 -8.98
CA GLY A 208 -6.31 7.99 -9.88
C GLY A 208 -6.16 7.25 -11.19
N GLY A 209 -5.83 7.98 -12.27
CA GLY A 209 -5.62 7.40 -13.59
C GLY A 209 -6.85 6.70 -14.17
N GLY A 210 -8.05 7.14 -13.81
CA GLY A 210 -9.32 6.55 -14.26
C GLY A 210 -9.81 5.35 -13.47
N ASN A 211 -9.12 4.96 -12.40
CA ASN A 211 -9.47 3.84 -11.54
C ASN A 211 -9.67 4.29 -10.10
N PHE A 212 -10.49 3.56 -9.35
CA PHE A 212 -10.66 3.76 -7.92
C PHE A 212 -11.05 2.47 -7.21
N GLY A 213 -10.77 2.41 -5.92
CA GLY A 213 -11.10 1.26 -5.08
C GLY A 213 -10.78 1.50 -3.61
N PRO A 214 -11.29 0.66 -2.70
CA PRO A 214 -10.88 0.69 -1.31
C PRO A 214 -9.42 0.29 -1.19
N CYS A 215 -8.74 0.80 -0.17
CA CYS A 215 -7.36 0.40 0.11
C CYS A 215 -7.12 0.21 1.61
N MET A 216 -6.16 -0.66 1.92
CA MET A 216 -5.66 -0.88 3.26
C MET A 216 -4.23 -0.40 3.33
N GLU A 217 -3.97 0.58 4.17
CA GLU A 217 -2.64 1.14 4.38
C GLU A 217 -2.01 0.55 5.65
N PHE A 218 -0.75 0.18 5.57
CA PHE A 218 0.01 -0.45 6.66
C PHE A 218 1.00 0.54 7.23
N PHE A 219 0.83 0.88 8.51
CA PHE A 219 1.69 1.82 9.23
C PHE A 219 2.45 1.15 10.35
N SER A 220 3.66 1.62 10.63
CA SER A 220 4.40 1.34 11.85
C SER A 220 5.26 2.55 12.21
N ALA A 221 5.27 2.96 13.47
CA ALA A 221 6.04 4.10 13.99
C ALA A 221 5.91 5.40 13.18
N GLY A 222 4.73 5.67 12.63
CA GLY A 222 4.46 6.88 11.82
C GLY A 222 4.85 6.79 10.35
N LEU A 223 5.34 5.64 9.90
CA LEU A 223 5.71 5.40 8.51
C LEU A 223 4.67 4.53 7.82
N GLU A 224 4.16 4.97 6.66
CA GLU A 224 3.42 4.14 5.74
C GLU A 224 4.39 3.16 5.05
N LEU A 225 4.21 1.87 5.33
CA LEU A 225 5.08 0.81 4.83
C LEU A 225 4.57 0.21 3.53
N PHE A 226 3.25 0.13 3.40
CA PHE A 226 2.58 -0.47 2.26
C PHE A 226 1.16 0.07 2.12
N ASN A 227 0.66 0.12 0.88
CA ASN A 227 -0.72 0.45 0.58
C ASN A 227 -1.25 -0.56 -0.43
N GLN A 228 -2.21 -1.37 -0.02
CA GLN A 228 -2.84 -2.36 -0.90
C GLN A 228 -4.17 -1.82 -1.41
N VAL A 229 -4.21 -1.49 -2.70
CA VAL A 229 -5.37 -0.93 -3.38
C VAL A 229 -6.10 -2.01 -4.15
N TYR A 230 -7.40 -2.13 -3.91
CA TYR A 230 -8.29 -3.07 -4.59
C TYR A 230 -9.06 -2.31 -5.67
N MET A 231 -8.55 -2.33 -6.90
CA MET A 231 -9.19 -1.63 -8.01
C MET A 231 -10.45 -2.37 -8.43
N MET A 232 -11.61 -1.78 -8.16
CA MET A 232 -12.91 -2.40 -8.41
C MET A 232 -13.65 -1.73 -9.57
N TYR A 233 -13.22 -0.53 -10.01
CA TYR A 233 -13.94 0.30 -10.97
C TYR A 233 -12.97 1.01 -11.91
#